data_c1d4dd8505a20763e231087d989af734
#
_entry.id   c1d4dd8505a20763e231087d989af734
#
_cell.length_a   1.000
_cell.length_b   1.000
_cell.length_c   1.000
_cell.angle_alpha   90.00
_cell.angle_beta   90.00
_cell.angle_gamma   90.00
#
_symmetry.space_group_name_H-M   'P 1'
#
loop_
_entity.id
_entity.type
_entity.pdbx_description
1 polymer ?
#
loop_
_entity_poly.entity_id
_entity_poly.type
_entity_poly.pdbx_seq_one_letter_code
_entity_poly.pdbx_strand_id
1 'polypeptide(L)'
;MSDVEHLKEQAGIAACRFVKDGMLLGLGTGSTVRYSIIEIARLITEEGMNLIGVPTSEDTRRLSEELGIPLLNIEDSGTLDLTIDGADEFDHNFDLIKGGGGALTREKVVALKSKSMVVVADHTKKVEVLGAFDLPVEVCLLYTSDAADEVDG
;
A
#
# COMPACT_ATOMS: atom_id res chain seq x y z
N MET A 1 -4.48 -23.24 6.15
CA MET A 1 -4.45 -22.02 5.31
C MET A 1 -5.27 -22.30 4.06
N SER A 2 -6.15 -21.39 3.65
CA SER A 2 -6.88 -21.54 2.38
C SER A 2 -5.94 -21.37 1.19
N ASP A 3 -6.31 -21.91 0.03
CA ASP A 3 -5.49 -21.78 -1.19
C ASP A 3 -5.24 -20.30 -1.56
N VAL A 4 -6.25 -19.44 -1.38
CA VAL A 4 -6.13 -17.99 -1.64
C VAL A 4 -5.15 -17.34 -0.66
N GLU A 5 -5.14 -17.72 0.61
CA GLU A 5 -4.23 -17.17 1.61
C GLU A 5 -2.77 -17.56 1.31
N HIS A 6 -2.55 -18.79 0.87
CA HIS A 6 -1.23 -19.23 0.42
C HIS A 6 -0.74 -18.46 -0.82
N LEU A 7 -1.65 -18.17 -1.77
CA LEU A 7 -1.32 -17.36 -2.96
C LEU A 7 -0.98 -15.90 -2.58
N LYS A 8 -1.68 -15.32 -1.61
CA LYS A 8 -1.35 -13.98 -1.08
C LYS A 8 0.04 -13.95 -0.45
N GLU A 9 0.37 -14.96 0.35
CA GLU A 9 1.70 -15.10 0.95
C GLU A 9 2.78 -15.19 -0.12
N GLN A 10 2.61 -16.08 -1.10
CA GLN A 10 3.57 -16.22 -2.21
C GLN A 10 3.74 -14.91 -2.99
N ALA A 11 2.66 -14.22 -3.32
CA ALA A 11 2.71 -12.94 -4.04
C ALA A 11 3.41 -11.85 -3.21
N GLY A 12 3.07 -11.76 -1.92
CA GLY A 12 3.68 -10.79 -1.01
C GLY A 12 5.18 -10.99 -0.84
N ILE A 13 5.62 -12.24 -0.66
CA ILE A 13 7.05 -12.58 -0.56
C ILE A 13 7.77 -12.32 -1.89
N ALA A 14 7.16 -12.72 -3.01
CA ALA A 14 7.74 -12.54 -4.34
C ALA A 14 7.98 -11.06 -4.69
N ALA A 15 7.15 -10.14 -4.21
CA ALA A 15 7.35 -8.71 -4.40
C ALA A 15 8.65 -8.20 -3.75
N CYS A 16 9.08 -8.82 -2.66
CA CYS A 16 10.28 -8.41 -1.93
C CYS A 16 11.59 -8.72 -2.68
N ARG A 17 11.55 -9.49 -3.78
CA ARG A 17 12.72 -9.68 -4.66
C ARG A 17 13.23 -8.37 -5.30
N PHE A 18 12.40 -7.35 -5.35
CA PHE A 18 12.77 -6.02 -5.83
C PHE A 18 13.37 -5.12 -4.75
N VAL A 19 13.32 -5.55 -3.48
CA VAL A 19 13.90 -4.83 -2.35
C VAL A 19 15.41 -5.03 -2.34
N LYS A 20 16.13 -3.94 -2.13
CA LYS A 20 17.60 -3.94 -2.02
C LYS A 20 18.03 -3.22 -0.75
N ASP A 21 19.18 -3.60 -0.22
CA ASP A 21 19.76 -2.96 0.94
C ASP A 21 19.89 -1.44 0.76
N GLY A 22 19.60 -0.69 1.80
CA GLY A 22 19.63 0.77 1.81
C GLY A 22 18.37 1.46 1.26
N MET A 23 17.35 0.73 0.81
CA MET A 23 16.14 1.31 0.25
C MET A 23 15.24 1.98 1.30
N LEU A 24 14.59 3.05 0.86
CA LEU A 24 13.43 3.67 1.49
C LEU A 24 12.16 3.17 0.82
N LEU A 25 11.32 2.48 1.55
CA LEU A 25 10.18 1.72 1.04
C LEU A 25 8.84 2.34 1.40
N GLY A 26 7.93 2.48 0.44
CA GLY A 26 6.51 2.68 0.71
C GLY A 26 5.86 1.34 1.09
N LEU A 27 5.20 1.31 2.23
CA LEU A 27 4.53 0.13 2.76
C LEU A 27 3.02 0.28 2.61
N GLY A 28 2.46 -0.47 1.67
CA GLY A 28 1.06 -0.46 1.33
C GLY A 28 0.15 -1.03 2.41
N THR A 29 -1.13 -1.11 2.09
CA THR A 29 -2.19 -1.56 2.98
C THR A 29 -2.94 -2.73 2.33
N GLY A 30 -3.30 -3.72 3.13
CA GLY A 30 -4.14 -4.84 2.68
C GLY A 30 -3.58 -6.21 3.03
N SER A 31 -4.41 -7.24 2.80
CA SER A 31 -4.12 -8.60 3.25
C SER A 31 -2.95 -9.26 2.53
N THR A 32 -2.72 -8.93 1.26
CA THR A 32 -1.58 -9.47 0.49
C THR A 32 -0.28 -8.75 0.84
N VAL A 33 -0.32 -7.42 0.96
CA VAL A 33 0.84 -6.60 1.36
C VAL A 33 1.35 -6.95 2.75
N ARG A 34 0.47 -7.39 3.64
CA ARG A 34 0.86 -7.86 4.98
C ARG A 34 2.01 -8.87 4.92
N TYR A 35 1.98 -9.78 3.97
CA TYR A 35 3.05 -10.76 3.78
C TYR A 35 4.36 -10.14 3.28
N SER A 36 4.28 -9.09 2.45
CA SER A 36 5.46 -8.31 2.06
C SER A 36 6.10 -7.61 3.26
N ILE A 37 5.28 -7.05 4.16
CA ILE A 37 5.77 -6.37 5.37
C ILE A 37 6.47 -7.37 6.30
N ILE A 38 5.90 -8.55 6.49
CA ILE A 38 6.53 -9.63 7.28
C ILE A 38 7.87 -10.05 6.65
N GLU A 39 7.92 -10.20 5.33
CA GLU A 39 9.17 -10.55 4.63
C GLU A 39 10.22 -9.43 4.71
N ILE A 40 9.83 -8.17 4.62
CA ILE A 40 10.73 -7.02 4.84
C ILE A 40 11.34 -7.07 6.24
N ALA A 41 10.54 -7.35 7.26
CA ALA A 41 11.04 -7.52 8.62
C ALA A 41 12.06 -8.67 8.73
N ARG A 42 11.81 -9.80 8.04
CA ARG A 42 12.74 -10.92 7.97
C ARG A 42 14.06 -10.51 7.30
N LEU A 43 14.00 -9.78 6.19
CA LEU A 43 15.20 -9.26 5.50
C LEU A 43 16.04 -8.37 6.40
N ILE A 44 15.41 -7.55 7.24
CA ILE A 44 16.11 -6.71 8.22
C ILE A 44 16.76 -7.57 9.31
N THR A 45 16.00 -8.48 9.91
CA THR A 45 16.44 -9.22 11.10
C THR A 45 17.38 -10.38 10.78
N GLU A 46 17.15 -11.11 9.70
CA GLU A 46 17.90 -12.31 9.35
C GLU A 46 19.02 -12.04 8.34
N GLU A 47 18.80 -11.12 7.39
CA GLU A 47 19.78 -10.80 6.35
C GLU A 47 20.54 -9.48 6.62
N GLY A 48 20.17 -8.75 7.67
CA GLY A 48 20.88 -7.54 8.08
C GLY A 48 20.70 -6.36 7.15
N MET A 49 19.63 -6.33 6.35
CA MET A 49 19.36 -5.22 5.44
C MET A 49 19.01 -3.93 6.19
N ASN A 50 19.51 -2.81 5.72
CA ASN A 50 19.18 -1.48 6.21
C ASN A 50 18.00 -0.94 5.41
N LEU A 51 16.78 -1.14 5.91
CA LEU A 51 15.55 -0.72 5.26
C LEU A 51 14.77 0.22 6.16
N ILE A 52 14.13 1.21 5.57
CA ILE A 52 13.23 2.15 6.27
C ILE A 52 11.89 2.14 5.53
N GLY A 53 10.79 2.07 6.27
CA GLY A 53 9.45 2.05 5.74
C GLY A 53 8.70 3.36 5.93
N VAL A 54 7.83 3.69 4.96
CA VAL A 54 6.85 4.77 5.03
C VAL A 54 5.46 4.14 4.90
N PRO A 55 4.69 4.04 5.98
CA PRO A 55 3.41 3.35 5.97
C PRO A 55 2.31 4.18 5.32
N THR A 56 1.39 3.51 4.62
CA THR A 56 0.23 4.11 3.95
C THR A 56 -1.03 4.15 4.82
N SER A 57 -1.00 3.53 5.98
CA SER A 57 -2.13 3.48 6.94
C SER A 57 -1.64 3.27 8.36
N GLU A 58 -2.52 3.52 9.34
CA GLU A 58 -2.22 3.23 10.75
C GLU A 58 -2.09 1.72 11.02
N ASP A 59 -2.86 0.89 10.32
CA ASP A 59 -2.73 -0.56 10.45
C ASP A 59 -1.36 -1.06 9.99
N THR A 60 -0.89 -0.54 8.86
CA THR A 60 0.46 -0.83 8.35
C THR A 60 1.55 -0.30 9.30
N ARG A 61 1.35 0.90 9.88
CA ARG A 61 2.27 1.45 10.87
C ARG A 61 2.40 0.52 12.07
N ARG A 62 1.29 0.12 12.67
CA ARG A 62 1.27 -0.76 13.86
C ARG A 62 1.94 -2.09 13.57
N LEU A 63 1.58 -2.74 12.46
CA LEU A 63 2.22 -4.00 12.07
C LEU A 63 3.74 -3.85 11.91
N SER A 64 4.17 -2.78 11.25
CA SER A 64 5.60 -2.53 11.02
C SER A 64 6.36 -2.27 12.31
N GLU A 65 5.76 -1.51 13.25
CA GLU A 65 6.33 -1.26 14.59
C GLU A 65 6.44 -2.56 15.40
N GLU A 66 5.39 -3.39 15.40
CA GLU A 66 5.40 -4.71 16.05
C GLU A 66 6.49 -5.62 15.51
N LEU A 67 6.79 -5.54 14.23
CA LEU A 67 7.82 -6.32 13.56
C LEU A 67 9.22 -5.67 13.63
N GLY A 68 9.36 -4.49 14.23
CA GLY A 68 10.64 -3.81 14.41
C GLY A 68 11.19 -3.17 13.13
N ILE A 69 10.36 -2.84 12.16
CA ILE A 69 10.78 -2.12 10.96
C ILE A 69 10.96 -0.63 11.29
N PRO A 70 12.14 -0.03 11.03
CA PRO A 70 12.33 1.41 11.17
C PRO A 70 11.38 2.19 10.24
N LEU A 71 10.70 3.21 10.76
CA LEU A 71 9.70 3.98 10.03
C LEU A 71 10.05 5.47 9.95
N LEU A 72 9.62 6.10 8.85
CA LEU A 72 9.52 7.55 8.70
C LEU A 72 8.07 7.94 8.38
N ASN A 73 7.72 9.17 8.72
CA ASN A 73 6.49 9.77 8.22
C ASN A 73 6.68 10.22 6.77
N ILE A 74 5.59 10.29 6.02
CA ILE A 74 5.64 10.70 4.62
C ILE A 74 6.15 12.13 4.44
N GLU A 75 5.88 13.00 5.40
CA GLU A 75 6.32 14.40 5.41
C GLU A 75 7.84 14.51 5.56
N ASP A 76 8.44 13.63 6.35
CA ASP A 76 9.87 13.61 6.66
C ASP A 76 10.66 12.80 5.62
N SER A 77 9.98 12.07 4.76
CA SER A 77 10.61 11.25 3.73
C SER A 77 10.94 12.07 2.48
N GLY A 78 12.08 11.79 1.87
CA GLY A 78 12.39 12.22 0.52
C GLY A 78 11.71 11.36 -0.54
N THR A 79 12.34 11.17 -1.68
CA THR A 79 11.90 10.24 -2.72
C THR A 79 12.10 8.81 -2.26
N LEU A 80 11.03 8.02 -2.33
CA LEU A 80 11.05 6.59 -2.01
C LEU A 80 11.65 5.78 -3.18
N ASP A 81 12.37 4.71 -2.89
CA ASP A 81 12.96 3.87 -3.92
C ASP A 81 11.93 2.93 -4.54
N LEU A 82 11.08 2.35 -3.72
CA LEU A 82 10.08 1.38 -4.13
C LEU A 82 8.88 1.45 -3.19
N THR A 83 7.67 1.39 -3.75
CA THR A 83 6.45 1.10 -2.98
C THR A 83 5.92 -0.29 -3.34
N ILE A 84 5.55 -1.07 -2.32
CA ILE A 84 4.83 -2.32 -2.49
C ILE A 84 3.42 -2.11 -1.94
N ASP A 85 2.41 -2.25 -2.78
CA ASP A 85 1.01 -2.03 -2.40
C ASP A 85 0.08 -3.02 -3.09
N GLY A 86 -1.15 -3.13 -2.60
CA GLY A 86 -2.18 -3.98 -3.17
C GLY A 86 -3.12 -3.23 -4.10
N ALA A 87 -4.10 -3.96 -4.65
CA ALA A 87 -5.21 -3.41 -5.39
C ALA A 87 -6.50 -4.18 -5.09
N ASP A 88 -7.64 -3.51 -5.18
CA ASP A 88 -8.95 -4.15 -5.03
C ASP A 88 -9.38 -4.86 -6.32
N GLU A 89 -9.04 -4.28 -7.46
CA GLU A 89 -9.19 -4.88 -8.79
C GLU A 89 -8.01 -4.51 -9.69
N PHE A 90 -7.70 -5.37 -10.64
CA PHE A 90 -6.81 -5.05 -11.76
C PHE A 90 -7.31 -5.73 -13.04
N ASP A 91 -7.14 -5.06 -14.19
CA ASP A 91 -7.51 -5.58 -15.49
C ASP A 91 -6.29 -6.01 -16.32
N HIS A 92 -6.52 -6.40 -17.57
CA HIS A 92 -5.46 -6.84 -18.48
C HIS A 92 -4.53 -5.72 -18.98
N ASN A 93 -4.92 -4.46 -18.82
CA ASN A 93 -4.09 -3.28 -19.10
C ASN A 93 -3.27 -2.86 -17.87
N PHE A 94 -3.44 -3.55 -16.74
CA PHE A 94 -2.88 -3.18 -15.44
C PHE A 94 -3.45 -1.86 -14.88
N ASP A 95 -4.65 -1.48 -15.32
CA ASP A 95 -5.41 -0.44 -14.66
C ASP A 95 -5.97 -0.99 -13.34
N LEU A 96 -6.04 -0.15 -12.31
CA LEU A 96 -6.32 -0.56 -10.94
C LEU A 96 -7.51 0.16 -10.34
N ILE A 97 -8.29 -0.54 -9.52
CA ILE A 97 -9.11 0.07 -8.48
C ILE A 97 -8.43 -0.20 -7.14
N LYS A 98 -8.28 0.87 -6.36
CA LYS A 98 -7.67 0.88 -5.04
C LYS A 98 -8.56 1.63 -4.05
N GLY A 99 -8.24 1.49 -2.77
CA GLY A 99 -8.87 2.29 -1.72
C GLY A 99 -9.99 1.63 -0.95
N GLY A 100 -10.29 0.35 -1.21
CA GLY A 100 -11.32 -0.40 -0.47
C GLY A 100 -11.08 -0.46 1.04
N GLY A 101 -9.83 -0.35 1.47
CA GLY A 101 -9.43 -0.28 2.88
C GLY A 101 -9.47 1.13 3.48
N GLY A 102 -9.91 2.16 2.75
CA GLY A 102 -9.96 3.54 3.23
C GLY A 102 -8.62 4.28 3.30
N ALA A 103 -7.57 3.76 2.67
CA ALA A 103 -6.21 4.32 2.74
C ALA A 103 -5.74 4.97 1.42
N LEU A 104 -6.61 5.10 0.42
CA LEU A 104 -6.22 5.50 -0.95
C LEU A 104 -5.47 6.82 -1.01
N THR A 105 -5.86 7.83 -0.26
CA THR A 105 -5.21 9.14 -0.28
C THR A 105 -3.75 9.04 0.14
N ARG A 106 -3.45 8.37 1.24
CA ARG A 106 -2.07 8.11 1.68
C ARG A 106 -1.33 7.20 0.70
N GLU A 107 -1.96 6.13 0.23
CA GLU A 107 -1.40 5.21 -0.77
C GLU A 107 -0.95 5.97 -2.02
N LYS A 108 -1.78 6.87 -2.53
CA LYS A 108 -1.49 7.67 -3.72
C LYS A 108 -0.34 8.66 -3.48
N VAL A 109 -0.30 9.32 -2.35
CA VAL A 109 0.79 10.25 -1.99
C VAL A 109 2.12 9.48 -1.89
N VAL A 110 2.14 8.34 -1.25
CA VAL A 110 3.32 7.46 -1.12
C VAL A 110 3.78 6.96 -2.50
N ALA A 111 2.84 6.50 -3.33
CA ALA A 111 3.14 6.05 -4.69
C ALA A 111 3.75 7.17 -5.55
N LEU A 112 3.19 8.38 -5.48
CA LEU A 112 3.70 9.54 -6.24
C LEU A 112 5.10 9.99 -5.80
N LYS A 113 5.49 9.73 -4.55
CA LYS A 113 6.85 9.98 -4.05
C LYS A 113 7.85 8.88 -4.42
N SER A 114 7.39 7.79 -5.00
CA SER A 114 8.20 6.60 -5.27
C SER A 114 8.74 6.58 -6.70
N LYS A 115 9.98 6.11 -6.85
CA LYS A 115 10.60 5.90 -8.17
C LYS A 115 9.91 4.77 -8.94
N SER A 116 9.43 3.76 -8.22
CA SER A 116 8.73 2.61 -8.78
C SER A 116 7.72 2.03 -7.80
N MET A 117 6.76 1.28 -8.31
CA MET A 117 5.74 0.61 -7.52
C MET A 117 5.56 -0.83 -7.99
N VAL A 118 5.49 -1.75 -7.04
CA VAL A 118 5.09 -3.13 -7.26
C VAL A 118 3.69 -3.31 -6.68
N VAL A 119 2.77 -3.76 -7.52
CA VAL A 119 1.41 -4.09 -7.09
C VAL A 119 1.32 -5.59 -6.86
N VAL A 120 0.84 -5.97 -5.69
CA VAL A 120 0.62 -7.36 -5.30
C VAL A 120 -0.88 -7.63 -5.17
N ALA A 121 -1.35 -8.65 -5.86
CA ALA A 121 -2.73 -9.07 -5.78
C ALA A 121 -2.84 -10.57 -6.09
N ASP A 122 -3.77 -11.25 -5.45
CA ASP A 122 -4.13 -12.60 -5.84
C ASP A 122 -5.08 -12.61 -7.06
N HIS A 123 -5.27 -13.76 -7.66
CA HIS A 123 -6.06 -13.92 -8.89
C HIS A 123 -7.53 -13.50 -8.75
N THR A 124 -8.07 -13.45 -7.53
CA THR A 124 -9.47 -13.04 -7.29
C THR A 124 -9.70 -11.56 -7.56
N LYS A 125 -8.61 -10.76 -7.63
CA LYS A 125 -8.65 -9.33 -7.92
C LYS A 125 -8.62 -9.02 -9.42
N LYS A 126 -8.36 -10.03 -10.26
CA LYS A 126 -8.35 -9.85 -11.71
C LYS A 126 -9.76 -9.79 -12.25
N VAL A 127 -10.03 -8.77 -13.06
CA VAL A 127 -11.33 -8.53 -13.73
C VAL A 127 -11.12 -8.24 -15.21
N GLU A 128 -12.14 -8.52 -16.03
CA GLU A 128 -12.13 -8.14 -17.45
C GLU A 128 -12.35 -6.63 -17.62
N VAL A 129 -13.24 -6.06 -16.79
CA VAL A 129 -13.58 -4.63 -16.78
C VAL A 129 -13.63 -4.16 -15.33
N LEU A 130 -12.95 -3.06 -15.03
CA LEU A 130 -12.98 -2.44 -13.71
C LEU A 130 -14.39 -1.95 -13.35
N GLY A 131 -14.76 -2.05 -12.07
CA GLY A 131 -16.02 -1.52 -11.54
C GLY A 131 -16.98 -2.55 -10.96
N ALA A 132 -16.56 -3.82 -10.80
CA ALA A 132 -17.28 -4.77 -9.96
C ALA A 132 -17.18 -4.36 -8.48
N PHE A 133 -16.06 -3.74 -8.12
CA PHE A 133 -15.84 -3.08 -6.84
C PHE A 133 -16.12 -1.58 -6.99
N ASP A 134 -16.95 -1.02 -6.10
CA ASP A 134 -17.31 0.40 -6.12
C ASP A 134 -16.07 1.30 -5.90
N LEU A 135 -15.96 2.37 -6.69
CA LEU A 135 -14.85 3.30 -6.60
C LEU A 135 -14.90 4.07 -5.26
N PRO A 136 -13.91 3.90 -4.37
CA PRO A 136 -13.84 4.66 -3.13
C PRO A 136 -13.52 6.12 -3.41
N VAL A 137 -14.27 7.03 -2.80
CA VAL A 137 -14.06 8.48 -2.90
C VAL A 137 -13.93 9.06 -1.49
N GLU A 138 -12.81 9.72 -1.22
CA GLU A 138 -12.61 10.46 0.03
C GLU A 138 -13.15 11.87 -0.12
N VAL A 139 -13.96 12.31 0.85
CA VAL A 139 -14.59 13.64 0.87
C VAL A 139 -14.09 14.41 2.08
N CYS A 140 -13.71 15.68 1.86
CA CYS A 140 -13.37 16.62 2.91
C CYS A 140 -14.62 17.32 3.43
N LEU A 141 -15.02 17.02 4.67
CA LEU A 141 -16.22 17.61 5.29
C LEU A 141 -16.15 19.13 5.50
N LEU A 142 -14.94 19.70 5.68
CA LEU A 142 -14.74 21.13 5.82
C LEU A 142 -15.20 21.90 4.57
N TYR A 143 -14.86 21.41 3.40
CA TYR A 143 -15.26 22.05 2.14
C TYR A 143 -16.75 21.87 1.83
N THR A 144 -17.38 20.79 2.25
CA THR A 144 -18.82 20.58 2.10
C THR A 144 -19.64 21.52 3.00
N SER A 145 -19.15 21.84 4.21
CA SER A 145 -19.77 22.80 5.11
C SER A 145 -19.71 24.21 4.55
N ASP A 146 -18.55 24.65 4.07
CA ASP A 146 -18.36 25.98 3.50
C ASP A 146 -19.19 26.17 2.24
N ALA A 147 -19.30 25.19 1.38
CA ALA A 147 -20.14 25.26 0.18
C ALA A 147 -21.64 25.35 0.49
N ALA A 148 -22.10 24.77 1.60
CA ALA A 148 -23.50 24.91 2.04
C ALA A 148 -23.79 26.30 2.60
N ASP A 149 -22.84 26.90 3.30
CA ASP A 149 -23.00 28.24 3.86
C ASP A 149 -23.01 29.35 2.78
N GLU A 150 -22.32 29.14 1.67
CA GLU A 150 -22.33 30.11 0.54
C GLU A 150 -23.64 30.12 -0.27
N VAL A 151 -24.45 29.09 -0.19
CA VAL A 151 -25.73 28.99 -0.94
C VAL A 151 -26.88 29.67 -0.21
N ASP A 152 -26.79 29.83 1.10
CA ASP A 152 -27.81 30.46 1.95
C ASP A 152 -27.59 31.97 2.18
N GLY A 153 -26.58 32.52 1.50
CA GLY A 153 -26.23 33.95 1.58
C GLY A 153 -26.98 34.86 0.58
#